data_3a4526cf64e39d794fd49933d72605cd
#
_entry.id   3a4526cf64e39d794fd49933d72605cd
#
_cell.length_a   1.000
_cell.length_b   1.000
_cell.length_c   1.000
_cell.angle_alpha   90.00
_cell.angle_beta   90.00
_cell.angle_gamma   90.00
#
_symmetry.space_group_name_H-M   'P 1'
#
loop_
_entity.id
_entity.type
_entity.pdbx_description
1 polymer ?
#
loop_
_entity_poly.entity_id
_entity_poly.type
_entity_poly.pdbx_seq_one_letter_code
_entity_poly.pdbx_strand_id
1 'polypeptide(L)'
;MGKYIETPERMWELFEAYVKEVKSNPRKKVVFVGKDGRQQDEPLERPLTMEGFELYVADLGVSQDLGDYFSNARDAYTDYSAICSRIKKAIRKDQIEGGMVGQYNASITQRLNGLVEKQQTEVKIEQPLFND
;
A
#
# COMPACT_ATOMS: atom_id res chain seq x y z
N MET A 1 -19.49 -9.18 -21.57
CA MET A 1 -18.13 -9.49 -21.51
C MET A 1 -17.36 -8.53 -20.67
N GLY A 2 -16.69 -9.02 -19.71
CA GLY A 2 -15.92 -8.17 -18.83
C GLY A 2 -14.68 -7.64 -19.53
N LYS A 3 -14.23 -6.50 -19.07
CA LYS A 3 -12.95 -5.97 -19.50
C LYS A 3 -11.85 -6.65 -18.70
N TYR A 4 -10.69 -6.72 -19.27
CA TYR A 4 -9.58 -7.37 -18.61
C TYR A 4 -8.27 -6.67 -18.94
N ILE A 5 -7.24 -7.01 -18.19
CA ILE A 5 -5.90 -6.46 -18.38
C ILE A 5 -5.19 -7.38 -19.37
N GLU A 6 -4.80 -6.84 -20.49
CA GLU A 6 -4.33 -7.63 -21.61
C GLU A 6 -2.96 -8.24 -21.41
N THR A 7 -2.07 -7.54 -20.71
CA THR A 7 -0.68 -8.00 -20.54
C THR A 7 -0.20 -7.63 -19.14
N PRO A 8 0.84 -8.32 -18.65
CA PRO A 8 1.46 -7.91 -17.37
C PRO A 8 2.02 -6.50 -17.44
N GLU A 9 2.52 -6.08 -18.59
CA GLU A 9 3.04 -4.71 -18.76
C GLU A 9 1.93 -3.69 -18.58
N ARG A 10 0.75 -4.01 -19.09
CA ARG A 10 -0.40 -3.12 -18.91
C ARG A 10 -0.80 -3.03 -17.43
N MET A 11 -0.72 -4.13 -16.72
CA MET A 11 -1.01 -4.12 -15.29
C MET A 11 -0.02 -3.21 -14.55
N TRP A 12 1.25 -3.26 -14.91
CA TRP A 12 2.24 -2.40 -14.29
C TRP A 12 1.99 -0.93 -14.60
N GLU A 13 1.59 -0.61 -15.83
CA GLU A 13 1.21 0.77 -16.19
C GLU A 13 0.05 1.28 -15.35
N LEU A 14 -0.94 0.41 -15.14
CA LEU A 14 -2.08 0.76 -14.29
C LEU A 14 -1.63 1.02 -12.86
N PHE A 15 -0.72 0.21 -12.35
CA PHE A 15 -0.20 0.40 -11.02
C PHE A 15 0.58 1.72 -10.91
N GLU A 16 1.41 2.01 -11.90
CA GLU A 16 2.16 3.28 -11.90
C GLU A 16 1.21 4.48 -11.92
N ALA A 17 0.14 4.40 -12.69
CA ALA A 17 -0.86 5.45 -12.73
C ALA A 17 -1.56 5.61 -11.37
N TYR A 18 -1.85 4.47 -10.72
CA TYR A 18 -2.43 4.50 -9.38
C TYR A 18 -1.50 5.17 -8.37
N VAL A 19 -0.21 4.81 -8.41
CA VAL A 19 0.77 5.43 -7.51
C VAL A 19 0.80 6.95 -7.72
N LYS A 20 0.84 7.37 -8.96
CA LYS A 20 0.87 8.79 -9.27
C LYS A 20 -0.37 9.50 -8.74
N GLU A 21 -1.55 8.89 -8.92
CA GLU A 21 -2.79 9.47 -8.46
C GLU A 21 -2.79 9.62 -6.94
N VAL A 22 -2.39 8.59 -6.22
CA VAL A 22 -2.38 8.60 -4.77
C VAL A 22 -1.36 9.62 -4.23
N LYS A 23 -0.16 9.61 -4.77
CA LYS A 23 0.91 10.48 -4.25
C LYS A 23 0.73 11.95 -4.64
N SER A 24 -0.04 12.21 -5.68
CA SER A 24 -0.34 13.58 -6.09
C SER A 24 -1.51 14.18 -5.31
N ASN A 25 -2.22 13.37 -4.55
CA ASN A 25 -3.41 13.81 -3.81
C ASN A 25 -3.29 13.42 -2.33
N PRO A 26 -2.35 14.03 -1.60
CA PRO A 26 -2.17 13.70 -0.19
C PRO A 26 -3.38 14.13 0.62
N ARG A 27 -3.60 13.45 1.72
CA ARG A 27 -4.62 13.86 2.67
C ARG A 27 -4.11 15.08 3.42
N LYS A 28 -5.02 15.85 3.97
CA LYS A 28 -4.66 17.04 4.73
C LYS A 28 -5.06 16.83 6.19
N LYS A 29 -4.16 17.25 7.06
CA LYS A 29 -4.42 17.24 8.47
C LYS A 29 -4.48 18.68 8.93
N VAL A 30 -5.51 19.03 9.70
CA VAL A 30 -5.63 20.37 10.28
C VAL A 30 -4.78 20.42 11.53
N VAL A 31 -3.86 21.37 11.58
CA VAL A 31 -3.03 21.59 12.77
C VAL A 31 -3.14 23.04 13.18
N PHE A 32 -2.90 23.31 14.46
CA PHE A 32 -2.91 24.66 14.99
C PHE A 32 -1.47 25.09 15.24
N VAL A 33 -1.09 26.22 14.66
CA VAL A 33 0.28 26.69 14.75
C VAL A 33 0.32 28.08 15.34
N GLY A 34 1.42 28.37 16.03
CA GLY A 34 1.62 29.67 16.62
C GLY A 34 0.86 29.87 17.92
N LYS A 35 1.17 30.97 18.59
CA LYS A 35 0.55 31.28 19.88
C LYS A 35 -0.91 31.62 19.75
N ASP A 36 -1.32 32.14 18.59
CA ASP A 36 -2.70 32.53 18.35
C ASP A 36 -3.57 31.35 17.86
N GLY A 37 -2.98 30.16 17.74
CA GLY A 37 -3.75 28.98 17.40
C GLY A 37 -4.33 28.98 16.00
N ARG A 38 -3.65 29.57 15.03
CA ARG A 38 -4.15 29.59 13.67
C ARG A 38 -4.22 28.19 13.09
N GLN A 39 -5.25 27.93 12.32
CA GLN A 39 -5.38 26.67 11.61
C GLN A 39 -4.50 26.66 10.38
N GLN A 40 -3.91 25.52 10.13
CA GLN A 40 -3.09 25.33 8.93
C GLN A 40 -3.24 23.88 8.48
N ASP A 41 -3.38 23.67 7.17
CA ASP A 41 -3.45 22.32 6.62
C ASP A 41 -2.03 21.78 6.46
N GLU A 42 -1.82 20.57 6.97
CA GLU A 42 -0.56 19.89 6.83
C GLU A 42 -0.78 18.69 5.92
N PRO A 43 -0.07 18.57 4.81
CA PRO A 43 -0.28 17.43 3.93
C PRO A 43 0.26 16.15 4.55
N LEU A 44 -0.53 15.09 4.43
CA LEU A 44 -0.14 13.76 4.86
C LEU A 44 -0.11 12.87 3.63
N GLU A 45 0.99 12.22 3.42
CA GLU A 45 1.12 11.31 2.29
C GLU A 45 0.18 10.13 2.45
N ARG A 46 -0.47 9.76 1.37
CA ARG A 46 -1.40 8.64 1.37
C ARG A 46 -0.64 7.35 1.11
N PRO A 47 -0.91 6.29 1.88
CA PRO A 47 -0.28 5.00 1.62
C PRO A 47 -0.92 4.31 0.42
N LEU A 48 -0.14 3.48 -0.25
CA LEU A 48 -0.66 2.59 -1.27
C LEU A 48 -1.32 1.40 -0.56
N THR A 49 -2.41 0.91 -1.13
CA THR A 49 -3.08 -0.29 -0.62
C THR A 49 -3.56 -1.15 -1.78
N MET A 50 -3.72 -2.44 -1.52
CA MET A 50 -4.28 -3.33 -2.55
C MET A 50 -5.72 -2.95 -2.86
N GLU A 51 -6.50 -2.67 -1.83
CA GLU A 51 -7.90 -2.27 -2.01
C GLU A 51 -8.00 -0.98 -2.82
N GLY A 52 -7.09 -0.04 -2.55
CA GLY A 52 -7.06 1.21 -3.31
C GLY A 52 -6.76 0.97 -4.77
N PHE A 53 -5.82 0.08 -5.05
CA PHE A 53 -5.47 -0.26 -6.42
C PHE A 53 -6.63 -0.97 -7.12
N GLU A 54 -7.27 -1.91 -6.43
CA GLU A 54 -8.43 -2.61 -6.99
C GLU A 54 -9.56 -1.66 -7.34
N LEU A 55 -9.87 -0.73 -6.44
CA LEU A 55 -10.92 0.26 -6.69
C LEU A 55 -10.54 1.20 -7.82
N TYR A 56 -9.29 1.61 -7.88
CA TYR A 56 -8.81 2.47 -8.95
C TYR A 56 -9.00 1.83 -10.32
N VAL A 57 -8.63 0.57 -10.44
CA VAL A 57 -8.77 -0.17 -11.70
C VAL A 57 -10.25 -0.37 -12.04
N ALA A 58 -11.07 -0.67 -11.04
CA ALA A 58 -12.51 -0.84 -11.23
C ALA A 58 -13.17 0.47 -11.68
N ASP A 59 -12.77 1.58 -11.07
CA ASP A 59 -13.34 2.89 -11.42
C ASP A 59 -12.97 3.32 -12.83
N LEU A 60 -11.81 2.88 -13.33
CA LEU A 60 -11.45 3.12 -14.72
C LEU A 60 -12.24 2.25 -15.69
N GLY A 61 -12.98 1.29 -15.17
CA GLY A 61 -13.75 0.38 -16.01
C GLY A 61 -12.88 -0.67 -16.71
N VAL A 62 -11.67 -0.91 -16.21
CA VAL A 62 -10.75 -1.85 -16.84
C VAL A 62 -11.02 -3.26 -16.37
N SER A 63 -11.17 -3.48 -15.07
CA SER A 63 -11.43 -4.80 -14.54
C SER A 63 -12.11 -4.69 -13.17
N GLN A 64 -13.09 -5.55 -12.94
CA GLN A 64 -13.71 -5.67 -11.63
C GLN A 64 -13.11 -6.84 -10.85
N ASP A 65 -12.29 -7.64 -11.50
CA ASP A 65 -11.80 -8.88 -10.94
C ASP A 65 -10.29 -8.91 -10.76
N LEU A 66 -9.73 -7.79 -10.33
CA LEU A 66 -8.29 -7.69 -10.16
C LEU A 66 -7.75 -8.75 -9.20
N GLY A 67 -8.52 -9.09 -8.18
CA GLY A 67 -8.13 -10.12 -7.22
C GLY A 67 -7.87 -11.47 -7.87
N ASP A 68 -8.56 -11.78 -8.96
CA ASP A 68 -8.34 -13.04 -9.67
C ASP A 68 -6.94 -13.13 -10.27
N TYR A 69 -6.41 -12.00 -10.74
CA TYR A 69 -5.05 -11.96 -11.27
C TYR A 69 -4.04 -12.23 -10.16
N PHE A 70 -4.25 -11.64 -9.00
CA PHE A 70 -3.32 -11.76 -7.89
C PHE A 70 -3.38 -13.13 -7.22
N SER A 71 -4.53 -13.77 -7.25
CA SER A 71 -4.66 -15.12 -6.70
C SER A 71 -4.38 -16.21 -7.73
N ASN A 72 -4.16 -15.82 -8.98
CA ASN A 72 -4.02 -16.76 -10.11
C ASN A 72 -5.19 -17.73 -10.15
N ALA A 73 -6.39 -17.17 -10.11
CA ALA A 73 -7.62 -17.97 -10.07
C ALA A 73 -7.66 -18.95 -11.26
N ARG A 74 -7.94 -20.20 -10.96
CA ARG A 74 -8.07 -21.25 -11.97
C ARG A 74 -6.79 -21.43 -12.79
N ASP A 75 -5.64 -21.00 -12.26
CA ASP A 75 -4.36 -21.02 -12.99
C ASP A 75 -4.42 -20.27 -14.32
N ALA A 76 -5.34 -19.32 -14.43
CA ALA A 76 -5.53 -18.59 -15.67
C ALA A 76 -4.60 -17.39 -15.82
N TYR A 77 -3.93 -16.98 -14.74
CA TYR A 77 -3.17 -15.75 -14.74
C TYR A 77 -1.70 -15.97 -14.37
N THR A 78 -1.17 -17.13 -14.70
CA THR A 78 0.20 -17.49 -14.36
C THR A 78 1.21 -16.49 -14.92
N ASP A 79 0.95 -15.96 -16.10
CA ASP A 79 1.84 -15.00 -16.74
C ASP A 79 1.93 -13.68 -15.98
N TYR A 80 1.00 -13.45 -15.06
CA TYR A 80 0.95 -12.21 -14.29
C TYR A 80 1.62 -12.35 -12.92
N SER A 81 2.07 -13.56 -12.56
CA SER A 81 2.60 -13.82 -11.23
C SER A 81 3.74 -12.89 -10.83
N ALA A 82 4.68 -12.69 -11.73
CA ALA A 82 5.84 -11.86 -11.42
C ALA A 82 5.45 -10.41 -11.19
N ILE A 83 4.57 -9.88 -12.04
CA ILE A 83 4.17 -8.49 -11.89
C ILE A 83 3.27 -8.30 -10.67
N CYS A 84 2.41 -9.25 -10.39
CA CYS A 84 1.57 -9.18 -9.19
C CYS A 84 2.42 -9.20 -7.93
N SER A 85 3.45 -10.04 -7.91
CA SER A 85 4.37 -10.09 -6.78
C SER A 85 5.10 -8.75 -6.61
N ARG A 86 5.54 -8.16 -7.71
CA ARG A 86 6.23 -6.88 -7.68
C ARG A 86 5.32 -5.76 -7.16
N ILE A 87 4.07 -5.77 -7.57
CA ILE A 87 3.09 -4.78 -7.11
C ILE A 87 2.86 -4.92 -5.60
N LYS A 88 2.68 -6.15 -5.12
CA LYS A 88 2.48 -6.38 -3.69
C LYS A 88 3.68 -5.90 -2.89
N LYS A 89 4.89 -6.16 -3.39
CA LYS A 89 6.10 -5.70 -2.70
C LYS A 89 6.20 -4.19 -2.69
N ALA A 90 5.82 -3.54 -3.78
CA ALA A 90 5.86 -2.08 -3.85
C ALA A 90 4.89 -1.45 -2.84
N ILE A 91 3.70 -2.01 -2.72
CA ILE A 91 2.71 -1.53 -1.76
C ILE A 91 3.22 -1.72 -0.34
N ARG A 92 3.71 -2.91 -0.05
CA ARG A 92 4.22 -3.22 1.28
C ARG A 92 5.39 -2.33 1.67
N LYS A 93 6.32 -2.11 0.73
CA LYS A 93 7.45 -1.23 0.95
C LYS A 93 6.98 0.18 1.30
N ASP A 94 6.02 0.70 0.54
CA ASP A 94 5.47 2.02 0.80
C ASP A 94 4.85 2.12 2.19
N GLN A 95 4.08 1.12 2.59
CA GLN A 95 3.43 1.13 3.89
C GLN A 95 4.44 1.07 5.03
N ILE A 96 5.42 0.21 4.89
CA ILE A 96 6.44 0.04 5.93
C ILE A 96 7.30 1.29 6.05
N GLU A 97 7.79 1.80 4.94
CA GLU A 97 8.64 2.99 4.96
C GLU A 97 7.89 4.22 5.46
N GLY A 98 6.65 4.38 5.04
CA GLY A 98 5.83 5.49 5.51
C GLY A 98 5.55 5.42 7.00
N GLY A 99 5.33 4.21 7.51
CA GLY A 99 5.14 4.02 8.94
C GLY A 99 6.41 4.30 9.72
N MET A 100 7.55 3.89 9.18
CA MET A 100 8.84 4.09 9.85
C MET A 100 9.20 5.57 9.99
N VAL A 101 8.82 6.38 9.02
CA VAL A 101 9.12 7.82 9.11
C VAL A 101 7.98 8.61 9.75
N GLY A 102 6.95 7.92 10.26
CA GLY A 102 5.88 8.58 10.99
C GLY A 102 4.82 9.26 10.13
N GLN A 103 4.81 9.02 8.84
CA GLN A 103 3.82 9.62 7.95
C GLN A 103 2.48 8.88 7.99
N TYR A 104 2.49 7.60 8.33
CA TYR A 104 1.30 6.78 8.38
C TYR A 104 1.05 6.34 9.82
N ASN A 105 -0.15 5.88 10.11
CA ASN A 105 -0.44 5.35 11.43
C ASN A 105 0.28 4.01 11.59
N ALA A 106 1.20 3.95 12.55
CA ALA A 106 2.05 2.79 12.74
C ALA A 106 1.26 1.53 13.09
N SER A 107 0.21 1.67 13.91
CA SER A 107 -0.61 0.52 14.29
C SER A 107 -1.30 -0.11 13.09
N ILE A 108 -1.83 0.71 12.19
CA ILE A 108 -2.49 0.21 11.00
C ILE A 108 -1.48 -0.45 10.08
N THR A 109 -0.31 0.17 9.90
CA THR A 109 0.75 -0.37 9.07
C THR A 109 1.19 -1.74 9.59
N GLN A 110 1.35 -1.86 10.89
CA GLN A 110 1.75 -3.12 11.51
C GLN A 110 0.70 -4.21 11.28
N ARG A 111 -0.57 -3.88 11.40
CA ARG A 111 -1.63 -4.85 11.16
C ARG A 111 -1.65 -5.35 9.73
N LEU A 112 -1.43 -4.44 8.78
CA LEU A 112 -1.43 -4.81 7.37
C LEU A 112 -0.23 -5.69 7.01
N ASN A 113 0.85 -5.59 7.78
CA ASN A 113 2.07 -6.33 7.53
C ASN A 113 2.42 -7.23 8.72
N GLY A 114 1.42 -7.90 9.24
CA GLY A 114 1.52 -8.64 10.50
C GLY A 114 2.65 -9.63 10.62
N LEU A 115 2.99 -10.32 9.53
CA LEU A 115 4.09 -11.28 9.60
C LEU A 115 5.43 -10.60 9.86
N VAL A 116 5.67 -9.47 9.26
CA VAL A 116 6.90 -8.72 9.48
C VAL A 116 6.96 -8.25 10.92
N GLU A 117 5.85 -7.71 11.41
CA GLU A 117 5.77 -7.27 12.77
C GLU A 117 6.02 -8.39 13.76
N LYS A 118 5.44 -9.55 13.53
CA LYS A 118 5.60 -10.68 14.40
C LYS A 118 7.05 -11.09 14.52
N GLN A 119 7.77 -11.15 13.42
CA GLN A 119 9.18 -11.49 13.45
C GLN A 119 10.00 -10.47 14.23
N GLN A 120 9.72 -9.21 14.06
CA GLN A 120 10.42 -8.17 14.78
C GLN A 120 10.17 -8.24 16.27
N THR A 121 8.95 -8.54 16.65
CA THR A 121 8.60 -8.66 18.04
C THR A 121 9.33 -9.81 18.69
N GLU A 122 9.45 -10.94 18.04
CA GLU A 122 10.17 -12.07 18.56
C GLU A 122 11.65 -11.74 18.80
N VAL A 123 12.26 -11.07 17.85
CA VAL A 123 13.65 -10.68 17.99
C VAL A 123 13.84 -9.75 19.18
N LYS A 124 12.94 -8.82 19.38
CA LYS A 124 13.02 -7.92 20.50
C LYS A 124 12.91 -8.62 21.84
N ILE A 125 12.07 -9.62 21.90
CA ILE A 125 11.91 -10.36 23.13
C ILE A 125 13.19 -11.07 23.51
N GLU A 126 13.91 -11.56 22.55
CA GLU A 126 15.14 -12.26 22.83
C GLU A 126 16.27 -11.37 23.23
N GLN A 127 16.33 -10.19 22.72
CA GLN A 127 17.44 -9.35 22.98
C GLN A 127 17.61 -8.87 24.33
N PRO A 128 16.66 -8.44 24.94
CA PRO A 128 16.79 -7.71 26.13
C PRO A 128 17.23 -8.38 27.28
N LEU A 129 17.08 -9.47 27.30
CA LEU A 129 17.24 -10.02 28.40
C LEU A 129 18.48 -9.99 28.96
N PHE A 130 19.20 -9.81 28.42
CA PHE A 130 20.30 -9.96 28.83
C PHE A 130 20.99 -9.11 29.42
N ASN A 131 20.73 -8.44 29.45
CA ASN A 131 21.36 -7.58 29.90
C ASN A 131 21.56 -7.40 31.12
N ASP A 132 21.43 -7.86 31.75
CA ASP A 132 21.70 -7.65 32.91
C ASP A 132 22.57 -8.04 33.40
#